data_a78a05032bc3417d148c51063ca8df80
#
_entry.id   a78a05032bc3417d148c51063ca8df80
#
_cell.length_a   1.000
_cell.length_b   1.000
_cell.length_c   1.000
_cell.angle_alpha   90.00
_cell.angle_beta   90.00
_cell.angle_gamma   90.00
#
_symmetry.space_group_name_H-M   'P 1'
#
loop_
_entity.id
_entity.type
_entity.pdbx_description
1 polymer ?
#
loop_
_entity_poly.entity_id
_entity_poly.type
_entity_poly.pdbx_seq_one_letter_code
_entity_poly.pdbx_strand_id
1 'polypeptide(L)'
;MFRKLAIAAALSLMSAPAWAANEYLVPFPAHHVIGNIYFVGTKGQANYLITTPKGDILLNSGLEANVPMIKDSIQKLGFKYSDIKILVISHAHFDHDAGAAQIVKDTGAKYAVMDSDVAVVESGGKTDFHYGDQGGENIYPAVKVDRVLHDGDTVSLGGTVLTAHKTPGHTKGCTTWTMKVNDGGKIRDVMFVGSPNVNPGYVLVGNKKYPGIVQDYEKTFQVLKSLPVDVFLGAHGDYYGMPAKYAKLKAGGANPFIDPAGYKAYIANREAAFRKNLATQQAGGKL
;
A
#
# COMPACT_ATOMS: atom_id res chain seq x y z
N MET A 1 57.82 -36.58 2.56
CA MET A 1 57.65 -35.13 2.39
C MET A 1 56.28 -34.88 1.78
N PHE A 2 55.20 -34.72 2.60
CA PHE A 2 53.83 -34.56 2.12
C PHE A 2 53.39 -33.13 2.43
N ARG A 3 53.16 -32.34 1.38
CA ARG A 3 52.58 -31.00 1.48
C ARG A 3 51.08 -31.12 1.65
N LYS A 4 50.55 -30.65 2.76
CA LYS A 4 49.08 -30.44 2.97
C LYS A 4 48.66 -29.18 2.27
N LEU A 5 47.81 -29.24 1.25
CA LEU A 5 47.07 -28.11 0.71
C LEU A 5 45.93 -27.78 1.66
N ALA A 6 45.90 -26.58 2.18
CA ALA A 6 44.75 -26.04 2.88
C ALA A 6 43.85 -25.34 1.83
N ILE A 7 42.64 -25.84 1.63
CA ILE A 7 41.62 -25.19 0.82
C ILE A 7 40.90 -24.21 1.74
N ALA A 8 41.11 -22.91 1.53
CA ALA A 8 40.35 -21.85 2.18
C ALA A 8 38.99 -21.72 1.42
N ALA A 9 37.92 -22.10 2.07
CA ALA A 9 36.57 -21.82 1.56
C ALA A 9 36.26 -20.34 1.81
N ALA A 10 36.22 -19.53 0.75
CA ALA A 10 35.74 -18.17 0.81
C ALA A 10 34.19 -18.22 0.90
N LEU A 11 33.65 -17.87 2.08
CA LEU A 11 32.22 -17.53 2.20
C LEU A 11 31.99 -16.21 1.46
N SER A 12 31.40 -16.25 0.28
CA SER A 12 30.86 -15.08 -0.36
C SER A 12 29.55 -14.70 0.37
N LEU A 13 29.63 -13.66 1.21
CA LEU A 13 28.48 -12.92 1.69
C LEU A 13 27.80 -12.30 0.46
N MET A 14 26.72 -12.93 -0.01
CA MET A 14 25.81 -12.30 -0.96
C MET A 14 25.11 -11.16 -0.22
N SER A 15 25.62 -9.95 -0.35
CA SER A 15 24.90 -8.72 -0.02
C SER A 15 23.65 -8.68 -0.91
N ALA A 16 22.46 -8.60 -0.31
CA ALA A 16 21.24 -8.30 -1.04
C ALA A 16 21.46 -7.02 -1.87
N PRO A 17 21.01 -6.96 -3.12
CA PRO A 17 21.32 -5.82 -3.97
C PRO A 17 20.71 -4.55 -3.39
N ALA A 18 21.53 -3.53 -3.20
CA ALA A 18 21.18 -2.20 -2.68
C ALA A 18 20.16 -1.42 -3.51
N TRP A 19 19.65 -1.98 -4.59
CA TRP A 19 18.70 -1.34 -5.47
C TRP A 19 17.21 -1.62 -5.13
N ALA A 20 16.88 -2.60 -4.31
CA ALA A 20 15.49 -2.81 -3.88
C ALA A 20 15.00 -1.65 -2.98
N ALA A 21 15.85 -1.13 -2.10
CA ALA A 21 15.56 0.04 -1.26
C ALA A 21 15.46 1.35 -2.05
N ASN A 22 15.96 1.41 -3.29
CA ASN A 22 16.01 2.63 -4.10
C ASN A 22 14.75 2.82 -4.97
N GLU A 23 13.94 1.81 -5.23
CA GLU A 23 12.74 1.93 -6.09
C GLU A 23 11.67 2.85 -5.49
N TYR A 24 11.63 2.99 -4.17
CA TYR A 24 10.72 3.92 -3.50
C TYR A 24 11.04 5.38 -3.78
N LEU A 25 12.28 5.68 -4.17
CA LEU A 25 12.73 7.03 -4.52
C LEU A 25 12.94 7.23 -6.03
N VAL A 26 12.64 6.22 -6.84
CA VAL A 26 12.75 6.34 -8.30
C VAL A 26 11.46 6.97 -8.85
N PRO A 27 11.53 8.15 -9.50
CA PRO A 27 10.37 8.77 -10.12
C PRO A 27 9.70 7.84 -11.14
N PHE A 28 8.37 7.86 -11.16
CA PHE A 28 7.59 7.20 -12.20
C PHE A 28 6.65 8.22 -12.86
N PRO A 29 6.36 8.10 -14.16
CA PRO A 29 5.50 9.07 -14.84
C PRO A 29 4.12 9.14 -14.22
N ALA A 30 3.72 10.32 -13.77
CA ALA A 30 2.36 10.59 -13.35
C ALA A 30 1.41 10.43 -14.53
N HIS A 31 0.26 9.78 -14.34
CA HIS A 31 -0.66 9.49 -15.42
C HIS A 31 -2.09 9.30 -14.96
N HIS A 32 -3.03 9.56 -15.86
CA HIS A 32 -4.43 9.19 -15.69
C HIS A 32 -4.59 7.67 -15.71
N VAL A 33 -5.29 7.13 -14.72
CA VAL A 33 -5.56 5.68 -14.62
C VAL A 33 -6.92 5.37 -15.23
N ILE A 34 -7.99 5.91 -14.65
CA ILE A 34 -9.37 5.75 -15.11
C ILE A 34 -10.29 6.74 -14.40
N GLY A 35 -11.33 7.24 -15.06
CA GLY A 35 -12.31 8.18 -14.48
C GLY A 35 -11.62 9.41 -13.89
N ASN A 36 -11.71 9.60 -12.59
CA ASN A 36 -11.07 10.69 -11.86
C ASN A 36 -9.86 10.23 -11.00
N ILE A 37 -9.25 9.11 -11.33
CA ILE A 37 -8.12 8.52 -10.62
C ILE A 37 -6.83 8.74 -11.40
N TYR A 38 -5.81 9.28 -10.73
CA TYR A 38 -4.48 9.54 -11.27
C TYR A 38 -3.41 8.88 -10.39
N PHE A 39 -2.42 8.25 -11.02
CA PHE A 39 -1.21 7.78 -10.34
C PHE A 39 -0.23 8.94 -10.18
N VAL A 40 0.23 9.16 -8.93
CA VAL A 40 1.16 10.25 -8.59
C VAL A 40 2.36 9.77 -7.77
N GLY A 41 2.55 8.45 -7.69
CA GLY A 41 3.59 7.81 -6.89
C GLY A 41 4.94 7.68 -7.58
N THR A 42 5.72 6.73 -7.10
CA THR A 42 7.05 6.38 -7.59
C THR A 42 7.06 4.98 -8.20
N LYS A 43 8.21 4.48 -8.64
CA LYS A 43 8.32 3.13 -9.18
C LYS A 43 7.90 2.06 -8.18
N GLY A 44 8.29 2.20 -6.90
CA GLY A 44 8.00 1.23 -5.83
C GLY A 44 6.77 1.56 -4.98
N GLN A 45 6.28 2.81 -5.00
CA GLN A 45 5.18 3.28 -4.16
C GLN A 45 3.99 3.73 -4.99
N ALA A 46 2.81 3.19 -4.69
CA ALA A 46 1.60 3.61 -5.36
C ALA A 46 0.82 4.64 -4.52
N ASN A 47 0.81 5.87 -5.02
CA ASN A 47 0.04 6.98 -4.47
C ASN A 47 -0.98 7.41 -5.53
N TYR A 48 -2.21 7.68 -5.13
CA TYR A 48 -3.27 8.05 -6.06
C TYR A 48 -3.92 9.36 -5.67
N LEU A 49 -4.03 10.28 -6.65
CA LEU A 49 -4.86 11.46 -6.56
C LEU A 49 -6.23 11.13 -7.15
N ILE A 50 -7.28 11.35 -6.37
CA ILE A 50 -8.67 11.16 -6.80
C ILE A 50 -9.32 12.54 -6.81
N THR A 51 -9.53 13.06 -8.02
CA THR A 51 -9.95 14.46 -8.20
C THR A 51 -11.46 14.61 -8.10
N THR A 52 -11.90 15.73 -7.52
CA THR A 52 -13.34 16.08 -7.41
C THR A 52 -13.57 17.57 -7.59
N PRO A 53 -14.81 18.02 -7.89
CA PRO A 53 -15.12 19.45 -7.99
C PRO A 53 -14.94 20.23 -6.67
N LYS A 54 -14.78 19.55 -5.53
CA LYS A 54 -14.63 20.17 -4.20
C LYS A 54 -13.23 20.00 -3.59
N GLY A 55 -12.25 19.64 -4.40
CA GLY A 55 -10.87 19.31 -4.00
C GLY A 55 -10.60 17.82 -4.18
N ASP A 56 -9.45 17.39 -3.73
CA ASP A 56 -8.92 16.07 -4.05
C ASP A 56 -8.76 15.19 -2.80
N ILE A 57 -8.82 13.87 -3.02
CA ILE A 57 -8.45 12.86 -2.03
C ILE A 57 -7.11 12.28 -2.45
N LEU A 58 -6.15 12.24 -1.52
CA LEU A 58 -4.89 11.53 -1.73
C LEU A 58 -4.93 10.20 -0.97
N LEU A 59 -4.64 9.11 -1.66
CA LEU A 59 -4.47 7.78 -1.08
C LEU A 59 -2.98 7.44 -1.01
N ASN A 60 -2.47 7.21 0.19
CA ASN A 60 -1.10 7.04 0.62
C ASN A 60 -0.24 8.30 0.46
N SER A 61 0.63 8.54 1.44
CA SER A 61 1.56 9.67 1.47
C SER A 61 2.98 9.30 1.02
N GLY A 62 3.32 8.01 0.98
CA GLY A 62 4.68 7.56 0.73
C GLY A 62 5.64 7.87 1.89
N LEU A 63 6.93 7.81 1.60
CA LEU A 63 7.99 8.29 2.48
C LEU A 63 7.94 9.82 2.58
N GLU A 64 8.55 10.42 3.61
CA GLU A 64 8.78 11.87 3.66
C GLU A 64 9.47 12.40 2.39
N ALA A 65 10.49 11.69 1.91
CA ALA A 65 11.21 12.02 0.69
C ALA A 65 10.35 11.93 -0.59
N ASN A 66 9.20 11.25 -0.56
CA ASN A 66 8.29 11.18 -1.69
C ASN A 66 7.37 12.40 -1.79
N VAL A 67 7.16 13.17 -0.73
CA VAL A 67 6.23 14.32 -0.74
C VAL A 67 6.55 15.33 -1.85
N PRO A 68 7.80 15.77 -2.06
CA PRO A 68 8.12 16.63 -3.20
C PRO A 68 7.82 15.98 -4.56
N MET A 69 8.01 14.67 -4.69
CA MET A 69 7.77 13.93 -5.93
C MET A 69 6.27 13.80 -6.22
N ILE A 70 5.45 13.55 -5.20
CA ILE A 70 3.99 13.54 -5.29
C ILE A 70 3.49 14.92 -5.71
N LYS A 71 4.00 15.98 -5.09
CA LYS A 71 3.66 17.37 -5.43
C LYS A 71 4.00 17.69 -6.89
N ASP A 72 5.19 17.35 -7.35
CA ASP A 72 5.61 17.52 -8.74
C ASP A 72 4.73 16.72 -9.72
N SER A 73 4.39 15.48 -9.37
CA SER A 73 3.50 14.61 -10.14
C SER A 73 2.09 15.22 -10.30
N ILE A 74 1.53 15.73 -9.22
CA ILE A 74 0.22 16.43 -9.21
C ILE A 74 0.26 17.66 -10.11
N GLN A 75 1.31 18.48 -10.00
CA GLN A 75 1.49 19.69 -10.82
C GLN A 75 1.65 19.37 -12.31
N LYS A 76 2.41 18.32 -12.66
CA LYS A 76 2.57 17.84 -14.04
C LYS A 76 1.26 17.37 -14.68
N LEU A 77 0.32 16.90 -13.87
CA LEU A 77 -1.03 16.54 -14.32
C LEU A 77 -1.97 17.75 -14.44
N GLY A 78 -1.52 18.95 -14.06
CA GLY A 78 -2.31 20.19 -14.11
C GLY A 78 -3.17 20.45 -12.88
N PHE A 79 -3.00 19.65 -11.80
CA PHE A 79 -3.72 19.83 -10.54
C PHE A 79 -2.90 20.64 -9.53
N LYS A 80 -3.55 21.07 -8.45
CA LYS A 80 -2.90 21.82 -7.37
C LYS A 80 -2.76 20.93 -6.14
N TYR A 81 -1.55 20.82 -5.63
CA TYR A 81 -1.28 20.09 -4.38
C TYR A 81 -2.08 20.65 -3.19
N SER A 82 -2.36 21.95 -3.14
CA SER A 82 -3.18 22.60 -2.12
C SER A 82 -4.65 22.19 -2.16
N ASP A 83 -5.10 21.55 -3.25
CA ASP A 83 -6.47 21.10 -3.39
C ASP A 83 -6.73 19.74 -2.74
N ILE A 84 -5.70 19.09 -2.20
CA ILE A 84 -5.86 17.90 -1.35
C ILE A 84 -6.63 18.31 -0.08
N LYS A 85 -7.83 17.77 0.11
CA LYS A 85 -8.72 18.03 1.25
C LYS A 85 -8.82 16.86 2.20
N ILE A 86 -8.55 15.65 1.71
CA ILE A 86 -8.59 14.43 2.50
C ILE A 86 -7.35 13.59 2.17
N LEU A 87 -6.69 13.09 3.20
CA LEU A 87 -5.65 12.07 3.11
C LEU A 87 -6.19 10.78 3.72
N VAL A 88 -6.04 9.69 3.01
CA VAL A 88 -6.29 8.33 3.50
C VAL A 88 -5.09 7.44 3.21
N ILE A 89 -4.92 6.37 3.97
CA ILE A 89 -3.84 5.41 3.76
C ILE A 89 -4.37 4.00 3.59
N SER A 90 -3.55 3.14 3.01
CA SER A 90 -3.79 1.71 2.95
C SER A 90 -3.45 1.03 4.28
N HIS A 91 -2.37 1.46 4.95
CA HIS A 91 -1.95 0.95 6.26
C HIS A 91 -0.80 1.80 6.85
N ALA A 92 -0.54 1.63 8.15
CA ALA A 92 0.36 2.47 8.93
C ALA A 92 1.83 2.02 8.90
N HIS A 93 2.36 1.63 7.74
CA HIS A 93 3.81 1.45 7.57
C HIS A 93 4.44 2.72 7.01
N PHE A 94 5.74 2.90 7.32
CA PHE A 94 6.50 4.10 6.96
C PHE A 94 6.43 4.44 5.47
N ASP A 95 6.40 3.44 4.62
CA ASP A 95 6.38 3.59 3.17
C ASP A 95 5.01 4.00 2.61
N HIS A 96 3.95 4.03 3.43
CA HIS A 96 2.63 4.53 3.06
C HIS A 96 2.20 5.76 3.87
N ASP A 97 2.82 6.01 5.04
CA ASP A 97 2.36 7.01 6.00
C ASP A 97 3.39 8.07 6.36
N ALA A 98 4.69 7.86 6.16
CA ALA A 98 5.72 8.79 6.66
C ALA A 98 5.60 10.21 6.09
N GLY A 99 5.05 10.39 4.89
CA GLY A 99 4.77 11.70 4.30
C GLY A 99 3.53 12.40 4.84
N ALA A 100 2.68 11.73 5.64
CA ALA A 100 1.37 12.25 6.04
C ALA A 100 1.46 13.54 6.85
N ALA A 101 2.37 13.63 7.82
CA ALA A 101 2.56 14.82 8.64
C ALA A 101 2.87 16.06 7.79
N GLN A 102 3.75 15.92 6.79
CA GLN A 102 4.11 17.02 5.90
C GLN A 102 2.94 17.41 4.99
N ILE A 103 2.23 16.42 4.41
CA ILE A 103 1.07 16.68 3.53
C ILE A 103 -0.04 17.39 4.28
N VAL A 104 -0.40 16.91 5.49
CA VAL A 104 -1.42 17.55 6.34
C VAL A 104 -1.02 18.97 6.70
N LYS A 105 0.24 19.20 7.07
CA LYS A 105 0.77 20.54 7.38
C LYS A 105 0.68 21.49 6.18
N ASP A 106 1.02 21.02 4.98
CA ASP A 106 1.09 21.86 3.77
C ASP A 106 -0.29 22.19 3.20
N THR A 107 -1.25 21.27 3.33
CA THR A 107 -2.54 21.36 2.62
C THR A 107 -3.74 21.62 3.53
N GLY A 108 -3.60 21.34 4.82
CA GLY A 108 -4.72 21.33 5.77
C GLY A 108 -5.68 20.16 5.55
N ALA A 109 -5.26 19.13 4.81
CA ALA A 109 -6.08 17.95 4.54
C ALA A 109 -6.52 17.25 5.83
N LYS A 110 -7.76 16.76 5.85
CA LYS A 110 -8.26 15.93 6.93
C LYS A 110 -7.73 14.50 6.79
N TYR A 111 -7.09 14.01 7.81
CA TYR A 111 -6.48 12.69 7.84
C TYR A 111 -7.44 11.66 8.43
N ALA A 112 -7.78 10.64 7.64
CA ALA A 112 -8.71 9.59 8.04
C ALA A 112 -8.02 8.22 7.99
N VAL A 113 -8.08 7.47 9.10
CA VAL A 113 -7.34 6.22 9.32
C VAL A 113 -8.24 5.17 9.96
N MET A 114 -8.06 3.91 9.59
CA MET A 114 -8.75 2.77 10.19
C MET A 114 -8.42 2.66 11.69
N ASP A 115 -9.42 2.39 12.51
CA ASP A 115 -9.38 2.37 13.97
C ASP A 115 -8.12 1.70 14.56
N SER A 116 -7.77 0.55 14.05
CA SER A 116 -6.68 -0.27 14.61
C SER A 116 -5.27 0.16 14.17
N ASP A 117 -5.15 1.13 13.25
CA ASP A 117 -3.88 1.74 12.85
C ASP A 117 -3.69 3.16 13.45
N VAL A 118 -4.71 3.74 14.09
CA VAL A 118 -4.65 5.10 14.67
C VAL A 118 -3.48 5.25 15.64
N ALA A 119 -3.34 4.34 16.60
CA ALA A 119 -2.25 4.42 17.58
C ALA A 119 -0.87 4.32 16.92
N VAL A 120 -0.74 3.60 15.79
CA VAL A 120 0.52 3.47 15.06
C VAL A 120 0.88 4.80 14.40
N VAL A 121 -0.03 5.42 13.65
CA VAL A 121 0.25 6.70 12.98
C VAL A 121 0.44 7.85 13.97
N GLU A 122 -0.33 7.90 15.07
CA GLU A 122 -0.20 8.94 16.12
C GLU A 122 1.06 8.76 16.96
N SER A 123 1.66 7.57 16.98
CA SER A 123 2.98 7.34 17.59
C SER A 123 4.15 7.46 16.62
N GLY A 124 3.88 7.67 15.33
CA GLY A 124 4.91 7.68 14.28
C GLY A 124 5.57 6.31 14.14
N GLY A 125 4.79 5.24 14.05
CA GLY A 125 5.25 3.87 13.85
C GLY A 125 5.65 3.11 15.12
N LYS A 126 5.87 3.80 16.26
CA LYS A 126 6.43 3.20 17.49
C LYS A 126 5.58 2.08 18.10
N THR A 127 4.27 2.09 17.88
CA THR A 127 3.36 1.08 18.43
C THR A 127 3.02 -0.02 17.42
N ASP A 128 3.67 -0.06 16.25
CA ASP A 128 3.51 -1.16 15.32
C ASP A 128 3.92 -2.49 15.96
N PHE A 129 3.14 -3.54 15.71
CA PHE A 129 3.33 -4.84 16.38
C PHE A 129 4.63 -5.54 15.99
N HIS A 130 5.18 -5.23 14.81
CA HIS A 130 6.38 -5.86 14.28
C HIS A 130 7.56 -4.90 14.18
N TYR A 131 7.34 -3.71 13.63
CA TYR A 131 8.38 -2.75 13.31
C TYR A 131 8.65 -1.74 14.42
N GLY A 132 7.73 -1.53 15.35
CA GLY A 132 7.82 -0.47 16.36
C GLY A 132 9.08 -0.54 17.23
N ASP A 133 9.58 -1.75 17.52
CA ASP A 133 10.81 -1.94 18.30
C ASP A 133 12.09 -1.91 17.45
N GLN A 134 11.99 -1.90 16.13
CA GLN A 134 13.16 -1.98 15.24
C GLN A 134 13.81 -0.63 15.00
N GLY A 135 13.06 0.47 15.18
CA GLY A 135 13.60 1.82 14.95
C GLY A 135 13.92 2.11 13.49
N GLY A 136 14.88 3.03 13.25
CA GLY A 136 15.29 3.40 11.90
C GLY A 136 14.16 4.02 11.09
N GLU A 137 14.07 3.66 9.81
CA GLU A 137 13.04 4.17 8.88
C GLU A 137 11.61 3.79 9.26
N ASN A 138 11.43 2.78 10.13
CA ASN A 138 10.10 2.39 10.61
C ASN A 138 9.49 3.43 11.58
N ILE A 139 10.29 4.40 12.04
CA ILE A 139 9.86 5.51 12.89
C ILE A 139 9.85 6.78 12.05
N TYR A 140 8.70 7.43 12.00
CA TYR A 140 8.42 8.55 11.10
C TYR A 140 7.65 9.67 11.86
N PRO A 141 7.50 10.88 11.28
CA PRO A 141 6.78 11.96 11.93
C PRO A 141 5.33 11.59 12.26
N ALA A 142 5.00 11.64 13.54
CA ALA A 142 3.64 11.39 14.02
C ALA A 142 2.67 12.46 13.53
N VAL A 143 1.45 12.04 13.23
CA VAL A 143 0.37 12.95 12.81
C VAL A 143 -0.94 12.56 13.49
N LYS A 144 -1.68 13.59 13.95
CA LYS A 144 -2.98 13.37 14.59
C LYS A 144 -4.02 12.97 13.55
N VAL A 145 -4.81 11.96 13.88
CA VAL A 145 -5.93 11.51 13.07
C VAL A 145 -7.14 12.44 13.29
N ASP A 146 -7.69 13.02 12.22
CA ASP A 146 -8.91 13.83 12.28
C ASP A 146 -10.18 12.97 12.32
N ARG A 147 -10.16 11.81 11.64
CA ARG A 147 -11.30 10.91 11.56
C ARG A 147 -10.87 9.45 11.69
N VAL A 148 -11.36 8.79 12.71
CA VAL A 148 -11.25 7.33 12.88
C VAL A 148 -12.29 6.66 12.00
N LEU A 149 -11.85 5.66 11.21
CA LEU A 149 -12.70 4.87 10.33
C LEU A 149 -12.90 3.47 10.90
N HIS A 150 -14.06 2.91 10.63
CA HIS A 150 -14.40 1.53 10.90
C HIS A 150 -14.67 0.75 9.60
N ASP A 151 -14.71 -0.57 9.70
CA ASP A 151 -15.01 -1.45 8.54
C ASP A 151 -16.34 -1.07 7.88
N GLY A 152 -16.33 -0.77 6.59
CA GLY A 152 -17.49 -0.32 5.83
C GLY A 152 -17.75 1.18 5.83
N ASP A 153 -16.99 1.98 6.59
CA ASP A 153 -17.13 3.43 6.54
C ASP A 153 -16.79 4.01 5.17
N THR A 154 -17.41 5.14 4.86
CA THR A 154 -17.16 5.85 3.60
C THR A 154 -16.47 7.19 3.82
N VAL A 155 -15.59 7.55 2.89
CA VAL A 155 -15.00 8.88 2.74
C VAL A 155 -15.56 9.51 1.48
N SER A 156 -16.22 10.68 1.63
CA SER A 156 -16.92 11.31 0.50
C SER A 156 -16.43 12.75 0.29
N LEU A 157 -16.18 13.12 -0.96
CA LEU A 157 -15.82 14.47 -1.37
C LEU A 157 -16.33 14.73 -2.79
N GLY A 158 -17.05 15.83 -2.99
CA GLY A 158 -17.46 16.32 -4.32
C GLY A 158 -18.21 15.32 -5.21
N GLY A 159 -18.95 14.37 -4.61
CA GLY A 159 -19.70 13.33 -5.31
C GLY A 159 -18.93 12.00 -5.47
N THR A 160 -17.64 11.99 -5.17
CA THR A 160 -16.83 10.75 -5.09
C THR A 160 -16.97 10.12 -3.72
N VAL A 161 -17.10 8.79 -3.67
CA VAL A 161 -17.26 8.00 -2.44
C VAL A 161 -16.26 6.85 -2.48
N LEU A 162 -15.37 6.80 -1.49
CA LEU A 162 -14.50 5.67 -1.20
C LEU A 162 -15.07 4.89 -0.02
N THR A 163 -15.12 3.57 -0.13
CA THR A 163 -15.51 2.68 0.98
C THR A 163 -14.25 2.01 1.54
N ALA A 164 -14.09 2.09 2.86
CA ALA A 164 -13.00 1.47 3.59
C ALA A 164 -13.39 0.03 3.98
N HIS A 165 -12.66 -0.95 3.49
CA HIS A 165 -12.81 -2.35 3.92
C HIS A 165 -11.62 -2.72 4.78
N LYS A 166 -11.86 -3.06 6.05
CA LYS A 166 -10.81 -3.52 6.95
C LYS A 166 -10.34 -4.90 6.54
N THR A 167 -9.12 -4.96 6.01
CA THR A 167 -8.43 -6.17 5.53
C THR A 167 -7.16 -6.39 6.37
N PRO A 168 -7.30 -6.77 7.67
CA PRO A 168 -6.22 -6.79 8.64
C PRO A 168 -5.28 -7.98 8.46
N GLY A 169 -4.15 -7.96 9.16
CA GLY A 169 -3.11 -8.99 9.15
C GLY A 169 -1.74 -8.40 8.82
N HIS A 170 -1.62 -7.67 7.73
CA HIS A 170 -0.40 -6.94 7.37
C HIS A 170 -0.11 -5.81 8.37
N THR A 171 -1.10 -4.99 8.68
CA THR A 171 -1.26 -4.24 9.93
C THR A 171 -2.61 -4.58 10.53
N LYS A 172 -2.87 -4.15 11.76
CA LYS A 172 -4.18 -4.38 12.43
C LYS A 172 -5.30 -3.58 11.79
N GLY A 173 -4.98 -2.42 11.19
CA GLY A 173 -5.89 -1.51 10.49
C GLY A 173 -5.72 -1.49 8.98
N CYS A 174 -5.00 -2.46 8.40
CA CYS A 174 -4.83 -2.51 6.94
C CYS A 174 -6.19 -2.39 6.24
N THR A 175 -6.26 -1.48 5.26
CA THR A 175 -7.49 -1.06 4.59
C THR A 175 -7.37 -1.26 3.09
N THR A 176 -8.30 -1.98 2.52
CA THR A 176 -8.57 -2.01 1.08
C THR A 176 -9.66 -0.99 0.77
N TRP A 177 -9.42 -0.15 -0.22
CA TRP A 177 -10.38 0.87 -0.63
C TRP A 177 -11.11 0.45 -1.90
N THR A 178 -12.41 0.71 -1.96
CA THR A 178 -13.20 0.57 -3.19
C THR A 178 -13.93 1.86 -3.54
N MET A 179 -14.14 2.07 -4.83
CA MET A 179 -14.99 3.14 -5.35
C MET A 179 -15.57 2.76 -6.71
N LYS A 180 -16.58 3.51 -7.12
CA LYS A 180 -17.12 3.41 -8.48
C LYS A 180 -16.68 4.62 -9.31
N VAL A 181 -16.28 4.38 -10.56
CA VAL A 181 -15.98 5.43 -11.52
C VAL A 181 -16.83 5.28 -12.79
N ASN A 182 -17.11 6.40 -13.43
CA ASN A 182 -17.69 6.41 -14.77
C ASN A 182 -16.56 6.40 -15.80
N ASP A 183 -16.52 5.35 -16.63
CA ASP A 183 -15.59 5.16 -17.70
C ASP A 183 -16.33 5.18 -19.03
N GLY A 184 -16.49 6.36 -19.62
CA GLY A 184 -17.20 6.53 -20.90
C GLY A 184 -18.67 6.10 -20.88
N GLY A 185 -19.39 6.29 -19.76
CA GLY A 185 -20.77 5.88 -19.57
C GLY A 185 -20.94 4.51 -18.92
N LYS A 186 -19.86 3.74 -18.73
CA LYS A 186 -19.87 2.47 -18.00
C LYS A 186 -19.36 2.67 -16.58
N ILE A 187 -20.16 2.25 -15.59
CA ILE A 187 -19.71 2.23 -14.20
C ILE A 187 -18.76 1.05 -13.99
N ARG A 188 -17.58 1.33 -13.38
CA ARG A 188 -16.56 0.37 -13.06
C ARG A 188 -16.35 0.30 -11.55
N ASP A 189 -16.20 -0.92 -11.04
CA ASP A 189 -15.77 -1.16 -9.66
C ASP A 189 -14.24 -1.12 -9.59
N VAL A 190 -13.70 -0.12 -8.87
CA VAL A 190 -12.26 0.07 -8.67
C VAL A 190 -11.87 -0.40 -7.28
N MET A 191 -10.78 -1.16 -7.20
CA MET A 191 -10.22 -1.62 -5.94
C MET A 191 -8.76 -1.18 -5.81
N PHE A 192 -8.44 -0.60 -4.65
CA PHE A 192 -7.07 -0.34 -4.21
C PHE A 192 -6.77 -1.30 -3.06
N VAL A 193 -6.10 -2.40 -3.38
CA VAL A 193 -5.75 -3.43 -2.38
C VAL A 193 -4.74 -2.85 -1.40
N GLY A 194 -5.02 -2.95 -0.11
CA GLY A 194 -4.12 -2.49 0.95
C GLY A 194 -2.83 -3.33 0.98
N SER A 195 -2.82 -4.41 1.74
CA SER A 195 -1.74 -5.41 1.67
C SER A 195 -2.18 -6.75 2.27
N PRO A 196 -2.28 -7.82 1.48
CA PRO A 196 -2.47 -9.17 1.98
C PRO A 196 -1.14 -9.92 2.19
N ASN A 197 0.00 -9.21 2.18
CA ASN A 197 1.33 -9.80 2.27
C ASN A 197 1.70 -10.12 3.72
N VAL A 198 2.32 -11.27 3.93
CA VAL A 198 3.04 -11.60 5.17
C VAL A 198 4.49 -11.20 4.98
N ASN A 199 4.94 -10.17 5.71
CA ASN A 199 6.31 -9.68 5.57
C ASN A 199 7.33 -10.66 6.19
N PRO A 200 8.58 -10.64 5.70
CA PRO A 200 9.66 -11.39 6.32
C PRO A 200 9.77 -11.09 7.82
N GLY A 201 9.93 -12.12 8.63
CA GLY A 201 10.02 -11.99 10.08
C GLY A 201 8.68 -11.91 10.82
N TYR A 202 7.53 -11.86 10.13
CA TYR A 202 6.24 -11.91 10.81
C TYR A 202 6.04 -13.24 11.54
N VAL A 203 5.65 -13.15 12.81
CA VAL A 203 5.27 -14.30 13.63
C VAL A 203 3.77 -14.50 13.51
N LEU A 204 3.36 -15.57 12.83
CA LEU A 204 1.94 -15.94 12.67
C LEU A 204 1.47 -16.82 13.84
N VAL A 205 2.31 -17.72 14.32
CA VAL A 205 1.97 -18.67 15.37
C VAL A 205 2.50 -18.18 16.72
N GLY A 206 1.60 -17.97 17.69
CA GLY A 206 1.98 -17.53 19.04
C GLY A 206 2.44 -16.07 19.12
N ASN A 207 2.02 -15.21 18.21
CA ASN A 207 2.34 -13.79 18.23
C ASN A 207 1.71 -13.10 19.44
N LYS A 208 2.54 -12.68 20.40
CA LYS A 208 2.07 -12.04 21.64
C LYS A 208 1.58 -10.61 21.45
N LYS A 209 2.11 -9.88 20.44
CA LYS A 209 1.72 -8.50 20.13
C LYS A 209 0.51 -8.43 19.19
N TYR A 210 0.25 -9.53 18.46
CA TYR A 210 -0.88 -9.65 17.54
C TYR A 210 -1.45 -11.09 17.58
N PRO A 211 -2.10 -11.50 18.68
CA PRO A 211 -2.58 -12.89 18.85
C PRO A 211 -3.57 -13.35 17.76
N GLY A 212 -4.38 -12.42 17.21
CA GLY A 212 -5.40 -12.69 16.18
C GLY A 212 -4.89 -12.64 14.73
N ILE A 213 -3.58 -12.53 14.48
CA ILE A 213 -3.02 -12.26 13.15
C ILE A 213 -3.45 -13.29 12.08
N VAL A 214 -3.54 -14.57 12.44
CA VAL A 214 -3.95 -15.64 11.50
C VAL A 214 -5.40 -15.47 11.09
N GLN A 215 -6.31 -15.27 12.05
CA GLN A 215 -7.73 -15.06 11.82
C GLN A 215 -7.98 -13.81 10.99
N ASP A 216 -7.19 -12.77 11.22
CA ASP A 216 -7.27 -11.51 10.49
C ASP A 216 -6.82 -11.68 9.03
N TYR A 217 -5.75 -12.41 8.74
CA TYR A 217 -5.41 -12.78 7.36
C TYR A 217 -6.50 -13.62 6.70
N GLU A 218 -7.07 -14.59 7.41
CA GLU A 218 -8.16 -15.41 6.88
C GLU A 218 -9.40 -14.56 6.53
N LYS A 219 -9.80 -13.64 7.44
CA LYS A 219 -10.85 -12.64 7.16
C LYS A 219 -10.51 -11.81 5.93
N THR A 220 -9.27 -11.32 5.83
CA THR A 220 -8.80 -10.52 4.71
C THR A 220 -9.01 -11.22 3.37
N PHE A 221 -8.59 -12.48 3.24
CA PHE A 221 -8.80 -13.23 1.99
C PHE A 221 -10.28 -13.51 1.71
N GLN A 222 -11.12 -13.69 2.72
CA GLN A 222 -12.56 -13.80 2.53
C GLN A 222 -13.16 -12.50 1.99
N VAL A 223 -12.83 -11.35 2.59
CA VAL A 223 -13.29 -10.02 2.14
C VAL A 223 -12.82 -9.76 0.72
N LEU A 224 -11.53 -9.89 0.43
CA LEU A 224 -10.97 -9.60 -0.89
C LEU A 224 -11.62 -10.46 -1.99
N LYS A 225 -11.91 -11.72 -1.72
CA LYS A 225 -12.59 -12.61 -2.69
C LYS A 225 -14.06 -12.29 -2.90
N SER A 226 -14.73 -11.61 -1.97
CA SER A 226 -16.17 -11.29 -2.04
C SER A 226 -16.48 -10.00 -2.79
N LEU A 227 -15.52 -9.08 -2.90
CA LEU A 227 -15.75 -7.74 -3.46
C LEU A 227 -15.74 -7.77 -5.00
N PRO A 228 -16.63 -6.99 -5.66
CA PRO A 228 -16.59 -6.83 -7.10
C PRO A 228 -15.37 -6.01 -7.54
N VAL A 229 -14.75 -6.40 -8.65
CA VAL A 229 -13.58 -5.72 -9.19
C VAL A 229 -13.59 -5.73 -10.72
N ASP A 230 -13.58 -4.55 -11.32
CA ASP A 230 -13.23 -4.35 -12.72
C ASP A 230 -11.78 -3.87 -12.83
N VAL A 231 -11.39 -2.88 -12.01
CA VAL A 231 -10.10 -2.20 -12.05
C VAL A 231 -9.27 -2.58 -10.84
N PHE A 232 -8.09 -3.16 -11.11
CA PHE A 232 -7.16 -3.62 -10.08
C PHE A 232 -6.02 -2.64 -9.89
N LEU A 233 -6.00 -2.01 -8.72
CA LEU A 233 -4.94 -1.16 -8.19
C LEU A 233 -4.52 -1.66 -6.80
N GLY A 234 -3.44 -1.11 -6.22
CA GLY A 234 -2.99 -1.52 -4.89
C GLY A 234 -1.96 -0.56 -4.31
N ALA A 235 -1.55 -0.81 -3.08
CA ALA A 235 -0.62 0.03 -2.32
C ALA A 235 0.79 0.07 -2.95
N HIS A 236 1.16 -0.96 -3.70
CA HIS A 236 2.40 -1.01 -4.49
C HIS A 236 2.11 -1.31 -5.96
N GLY A 237 2.92 -0.73 -6.85
CA GLY A 237 2.76 -0.90 -8.29
C GLY A 237 2.98 -2.34 -8.78
N ASP A 238 3.82 -3.11 -8.10
CA ASP A 238 4.10 -4.51 -8.42
C ASP A 238 2.91 -5.44 -8.16
N TYR A 239 1.98 -5.11 -7.24
CA TYR A 239 0.78 -5.91 -6.98
C TYR A 239 -0.04 -6.13 -8.24
N TYR A 240 -0.13 -5.13 -9.08
CA TYR A 240 -0.95 -5.14 -10.30
C TYR A 240 -0.16 -4.96 -11.59
N GLY A 241 1.18 -5.06 -11.52
CA GLY A 241 2.06 -4.97 -12.69
C GLY A 241 2.07 -3.58 -13.34
N MET A 242 2.07 -2.52 -12.53
CA MET A 242 1.94 -1.11 -12.95
C MET A 242 2.87 -0.71 -14.11
N PRO A 243 4.19 -1.02 -14.12
CA PRO A 243 5.06 -0.59 -15.22
C PRO A 243 4.63 -1.16 -16.57
N ALA A 244 4.25 -2.44 -16.60
CA ALA A 244 3.79 -3.10 -17.83
C ALA A 244 2.42 -2.57 -18.28
N LYS A 245 1.51 -2.30 -17.33
CA LYS A 245 0.21 -1.69 -17.63
C LYS A 245 0.36 -0.25 -18.13
N TYR A 246 1.27 0.53 -17.53
CA TYR A 246 1.56 1.88 -18.01
C TYR A 246 2.11 1.86 -19.44
N ALA A 247 3.02 0.95 -19.77
CA ALA A 247 3.52 0.80 -21.13
C ALA A 247 2.40 0.48 -22.13
N LYS A 248 1.48 -0.42 -21.77
CA LYS A 248 0.28 -0.73 -22.59
C LYS A 248 -0.66 0.47 -22.71
N LEU A 249 -0.88 1.22 -21.61
CA LEU A 249 -1.69 2.45 -21.65
C LEU A 249 -1.12 3.46 -22.65
N LYS A 250 0.19 3.66 -22.65
CA LYS A 250 0.88 4.55 -23.60
C LYS A 250 0.82 4.08 -25.04
N ALA A 251 0.76 2.78 -25.28
CA ALA A 251 0.60 2.21 -26.62
C ALA A 251 -0.83 2.38 -27.17
N GLY A 252 -1.79 2.76 -26.33
CA GLY A 252 -3.20 2.93 -26.70
C GLY A 252 -3.99 1.63 -26.68
N GLY A 253 -5.29 1.74 -26.93
CA GLY A 253 -6.23 0.61 -26.93
C GLY A 253 -7.03 0.50 -25.64
N ALA A 254 -7.44 -0.71 -25.27
CA ALA A 254 -8.22 -0.95 -24.07
C ALA A 254 -7.42 -0.60 -22.80
N ASN A 255 -8.10 -0.03 -21.79
CA ASN A 255 -7.46 0.34 -20.53
C ASN A 255 -6.91 -0.91 -19.81
N PRO A 256 -5.57 -1.03 -19.64
CA PRO A 256 -4.94 -2.23 -19.08
C PRO A 256 -5.14 -2.39 -17.56
N PHE A 257 -5.64 -1.37 -16.88
CA PHE A 257 -5.98 -1.45 -15.45
C PHE A 257 -7.31 -2.14 -15.20
N ILE A 258 -8.16 -2.31 -16.23
CA ILE A 258 -9.35 -3.16 -16.19
C ILE A 258 -8.87 -4.62 -16.28
N ASP A 259 -8.63 -5.23 -15.11
CA ASP A 259 -7.95 -6.52 -15.01
C ASP A 259 -8.49 -7.38 -13.84
N PRO A 260 -9.75 -7.80 -13.91
CA PRO A 260 -10.32 -8.67 -12.88
C PRO A 260 -9.64 -10.05 -12.81
N ALA A 261 -9.05 -10.52 -13.91
CA ALA A 261 -8.33 -11.78 -13.94
C ALA A 261 -6.98 -11.68 -13.18
N GLY A 262 -6.22 -10.62 -13.40
CA GLY A 262 -4.99 -10.32 -12.68
C GLY A 262 -5.24 -10.13 -11.18
N TYR A 263 -6.35 -9.48 -10.82
CA TYR A 263 -6.77 -9.38 -9.42
C TYR A 263 -6.98 -10.76 -8.78
N LYS A 264 -7.79 -11.62 -9.40
CA LYS A 264 -8.05 -12.97 -8.87
C LYS A 264 -6.78 -13.79 -8.72
N ALA A 265 -5.89 -13.72 -9.72
CA ALA A 265 -4.60 -14.41 -9.68
C ALA A 265 -3.70 -13.88 -8.55
N TYR A 266 -3.65 -12.55 -8.36
CA TYR A 266 -2.88 -11.92 -7.27
C TYR A 266 -3.38 -12.39 -5.90
N ILE A 267 -4.69 -12.32 -5.63
CA ILE A 267 -5.27 -12.72 -4.34
C ILE A 267 -5.04 -14.21 -4.07
N ALA A 268 -5.25 -15.08 -5.06
CA ALA A 268 -4.99 -16.52 -4.91
C ALA A 268 -3.52 -16.81 -4.59
N ASN A 269 -2.59 -16.11 -5.24
CA ASN A 269 -1.15 -16.25 -4.99
C ASN A 269 -0.78 -15.79 -3.57
N ARG A 270 -1.32 -14.65 -3.11
CA ARG A 270 -1.06 -14.14 -1.75
C ARG A 270 -1.65 -15.06 -0.67
N GLU A 271 -2.84 -15.59 -0.88
CA GLU A 271 -3.43 -16.57 0.04
C GLU A 271 -2.59 -17.85 0.12
N ALA A 272 -2.14 -18.37 -1.02
CA ALA A 272 -1.26 -19.54 -1.06
C ALA A 272 0.07 -19.29 -0.32
N ALA A 273 0.66 -18.09 -0.49
CA ALA A 273 1.86 -17.68 0.24
C ALA A 273 1.62 -17.60 1.75
N PHE A 274 0.52 -16.97 2.18
CA PHE A 274 0.13 -16.92 3.59
C PHE A 274 -0.02 -18.33 4.19
N ARG A 275 -0.74 -19.23 3.52
CA ARG A 275 -0.96 -20.59 4.02
C ARG A 275 0.34 -21.39 4.08
N LYS A 276 1.24 -21.22 3.11
CA LYS A 276 2.59 -21.82 3.14
C LYS A 276 3.39 -21.31 4.34
N ASN A 277 3.39 -19.99 4.58
CA ASN A 277 4.08 -19.37 5.71
C ASN A 277 3.54 -19.87 7.05
N LEU A 278 2.21 -19.96 7.17
CA LEU A 278 1.54 -20.49 8.35
C LEU A 278 1.93 -21.94 8.62
N ALA A 279 1.86 -22.82 7.60
CA ALA A 279 2.25 -24.21 7.73
C ALA A 279 3.73 -24.38 8.12
N THR A 280 4.62 -23.53 7.56
CA THR A 280 6.05 -23.53 7.92
C THR A 280 6.23 -23.23 9.41
N GLN A 281 5.54 -22.20 9.93
CA GLN A 281 5.66 -21.83 11.35
C GLN A 281 4.99 -22.86 12.29
N GLN A 282 3.87 -23.46 11.87
CA GLN A 282 3.23 -24.56 12.63
C GLN A 282 4.15 -25.78 12.77
N ALA A 283 5.02 -26.01 11.79
CA ALA A 283 6.04 -27.06 11.83
C ALA A 283 7.33 -26.64 12.57
N GLY A 284 7.35 -25.45 13.22
CA GLY A 284 8.51 -24.94 13.96
C GLY A 284 9.56 -24.21 13.12
N GLY A 285 9.28 -23.97 11.82
CA GLY A 285 10.14 -23.17 10.94
C GLY A 285 10.00 -21.67 11.21
N LYS A 286 10.95 -20.87 10.67
CA LYS A 286 10.90 -19.39 10.68
C LYS A 286 10.68 -18.88 9.25
N LEU A 287 10.13 -17.65 9.12
CA LEU A 287 10.01 -16.93 7.85
C LEU A 287 11.22 -16.05 7.59
#